data_6b10236646f7be1dba79252f3148357b
#
_entry.id   6b10236646f7be1dba79252f3148357b
#
_cell.length_a   1.000
_cell.length_b   1.000
_cell.length_c   1.000
_cell.angle_alpha   90.00
_cell.angle_beta   90.00
_cell.angle_gamma   90.00
#
_symmetry.space_group_name_H-M   'P 1'
#
loop_
_entity.id
_entity.type
_entity.pdbx_description
1 polymer ?
#
loop_
_entity_poly.entity_id
_entity_poly.type
_entity_poly.pdbx_seq_one_letter_code
_entity_poly.pdbx_strand_id
1 'polypeptide(L)'
;MRTEETNLGDFTADAYLYAGREYVKEQGLDISVDVALSNGGGIRASVPEITMNDLYTVFPYGNTVALVTITGEQLLEVLEASTFCTPTAIGGFPQIAGAEYTVNTAVPYENGAQYPDSTYYAPANPGSRVTITSIGGKPFDPKANYTVAVNSFQAEGGDTYYVLTQGSYMQDTGIVDAEALISYVDSLGGVIDETYAEPQGRIKIVSEPVENPETTVPEETTEPEKPVEPEVEAPKTEAEVPATKLYTVVAGDSLWKIAQKELGNGSKWTQIYETNKKQISNPNRIYVGQELVINQ
;
A
#
# COMPACT_ATOMS: atom_id res chain seq x y z
N MET A 1 9.85 -5.47 0.24
CA MET A 1 9.40 -4.78 -0.98
C MET A 1 7.88 -4.77 -1.18
N ARG A 2 7.16 -5.81 -0.79
CA ARG A 2 5.70 -5.91 -0.99
C ARG A 2 4.88 -5.77 0.28
N THR A 3 5.55 -5.61 1.41
CA THR A 3 4.96 -5.53 2.76
C THR A 3 5.53 -4.39 3.58
N GLU A 4 6.72 -3.92 3.23
CA GLU A 4 7.51 -2.97 4.00
C GLU A 4 8.56 -2.29 3.12
N GLU A 5 9.17 -1.23 3.64
CA GLU A 5 10.32 -0.55 3.07
C GLU A 5 11.52 -1.49 2.93
N THR A 6 12.29 -1.31 1.88
CA THR A 6 13.53 -2.06 1.66
C THR A 6 14.59 -1.16 1.05
N ASN A 7 15.85 -1.44 1.35
CA ASN A 7 16.99 -0.72 0.82
C ASN A 7 17.03 -0.67 -0.72
N LEU A 8 16.73 -1.78 -1.42
CA LEU A 8 16.61 -1.79 -2.88
C LEU A 8 15.39 -1.00 -3.37
N GLY A 9 14.31 -0.97 -2.59
CA GLY A 9 13.14 -0.14 -2.86
C GLY A 9 13.47 1.35 -2.77
N ASP A 10 14.17 1.76 -1.72
CA ASP A 10 14.65 3.13 -1.54
C ASP A 10 15.58 3.57 -2.66
N PHE A 11 16.56 2.72 -2.99
CA PHE A 11 17.48 2.95 -4.10
C PHE A 11 16.75 3.11 -5.43
N THR A 12 15.76 2.27 -5.70
CA THR A 12 14.95 2.34 -6.93
C THR A 12 14.14 3.64 -6.98
N ALA A 13 13.49 4.01 -5.87
CA ALA A 13 12.70 5.23 -5.81
C ALA A 13 13.59 6.49 -5.95
N ASP A 14 14.78 6.50 -5.34
CA ASP A 14 15.75 7.59 -5.51
C ASP A 14 16.25 7.68 -6.95
N ALA A 15 16.48 6.55 -7.62
CA ALA A 15 16.87 6.54 -9.03
C ALA A 15 15.77 7.12 -9.94
N TYR A 16 14.50 6.81 -9.68
CA TYR A 16 13.38 7.40 -10.43
C TYR A 16 13.27 8.92 -10.17
N LEU A 17 13.44 9.34 -8.92
CA LEU A 17 13.42 10.75 -8.55
C LEU A 17 14.55 11.51 -9.25
N TYR A 18 15.75 10.93 -9.27
CA TYR A 18 16.92 11.47 -9.96
C TYR A 18 16.67 11.56 -11.48
N ALA A 19 16.26 10.48 -12.11
CA ALA A 19 15.99 10.43 -13.55
C ALA A 19 14.93 11.45 -13.96
N GLY A 20 13.85 11.57 -13.20
CA GLY A 20 12.80 12.56 -13.44
C GLY A 20 13.31 14.00 -13.34
N ARG A 21 14.15 14.29 -12.34
CA ARG A 21 14.75 15.63 -12.14
C ARG A 21 15.74 15.99 -13.25
N GLU A 22 16.60 15.06 -13.64
CA GLU A 22 17.53 15.30 -14.75
C GLU A 22 16.77 15.48 -16.07
N TYR A 23 15.73 14.68 -16.34
CA TYR A 23 14.89 14.85 -17.52
C TYR A 23 14.26 16.25 -17.57
N VAL A 24 13.64 16.71 -16.47
CA VAL A 24 13.03 18.05 -16.39
C VAL A 24 14.05 19.15 -16.68
N LYS A 25 15.24 19.03 -16.11
CA LYS A 25 16.35 19.97 -16.31
C LYS A 25 16.86 19.95 -17.76
N GLU A 26 17.06 18.78 -18.36
CA GLU A 26 17.53 18.64 -19.75
C GLU A 26 16.52 19.16 -20.77
N GLN A 27 15.22 18.94 -20.50
CA GLN A 27 14.15 19.43 -21.36
C GLN A 27 13.78 20.91 -21.09
N GLY A 28 14.36 21.54 -20.08
CA GLY A 28 14.08 22.93 -19.71
C GLY A 28 12.63 23.13 -19.26
N LEU A 29 12.00 22.14 -18.64
CA LEU A 29 10.62 22.22 -18.16
C LEU A 29 10.54 23.00 -16.84
N ASP A 30 9.51 23.83 -16.70
CA ASP A 30 9.27 24.64 -15.49
C ASP A 30 8.35 23.87 -14.50
N ILE A 31 8.79 22.67 -14.13
CA ILE A 31 8.15 21.83 -13.11
C ILE A 31 9.20 21.26 -12.15
N SER A 32 8.81 20.98 -10.91
CA SER A 32 9.64 20.24 -9.95
C SER A 32 9.21 18.78 -9.90
N VAL A 33 10.12 17.84 -9.70
CA VAL A 33 9.80 16.47 -9.37
C VAL A 33 10.01 16.29 -7.87
N ASP A 34 8.91 16.07 -7.16
CA ASP A 34 8.85 16.17 -5.69
C ASP A 34 8.99 14.80 -5.01
N VAL A 35 8.36 13.79 -5.59
CA VAL A 35 8.24 12.43 -5.03
C VAL A 35 8.54 11.42 -6.13
N ALA A 36 9.02 10.25 -5.76
CA ALA A 36 9.00 9.10 -6.64
C ALA A 36 8.40 7.88 -5.93
N LEU A 37 7.70 7.05 -6.70
CA LEU A 37 7.12 5.79 -6.24
C LEU A 37 7.55 4.64 -7.14
N SER A 38 8.01 3.55 -6.54
CA SER A 38 8.22 2.29 -7.25
C SER A 38 7.38 1.21 -6.59
N ASN A 39 6.56 0.50 -7.36
CA ASN A 39 5.76 -0.59 -6.82
C ASN A 39 6.62 -1.83 -6.54
N GLY A 40 6.50 -2.40 -5.35
CA GLY A 40 7.29 -3.54 -4.90
C GLY A 40 7.14 -4.79 -5.78
N GLY A 41 6.08 -4.86 -6.59
CA GLY A 41 5.88 -5.87 -7.61
C GLY A 41 6.77 -5.71 -8.84
N GLY A 42 7.21 -4.51 -9.15
CA GLY A 42 8.13 -4.19 -10.23
C GLY A 42 9.55 -4.69 -9.98
N ILE A 43 9.96 -4.74 -8.71
CA ILE A 43 11.28 -5.20 -8.26
C ILE A 43 11.25 -6.73 -8.08
N ARG A 44 11.84 -7.49 -8.99
CA ARG A 44 11.63 -8.94 -9.12
C ARG A 44 12.70 -9.82 -8.50
N ALA A 45 13.83 -9.27 -8.13
CA ALA A 45 14.92 -10.00 -7.47
C ALA A 45 15.58 -9.13 -6.39
N SER A 46 16.21 -9.77 -5.41
CA SER A 46 17.19 -9.16 -4.53
C SER A 46 18.57 -9.66 -4.96
N VAL A 47 19.55 -8.77 -4.99
CA VAL A 47 20.90 -9.09 -5.39
C VAL A 47 21.88 -8.70 -4.29
N PRO A 48 22.85 -9.57 -3.93
CA PRO A 48 23.83 -9.24 -2.90
C PRO A 48 24.85 -8.19 -3.37
N GLU A 49 25.15 -8.18 -4.65
CA GLU A 49 25.99 -7.18 -5.34
C GLU A 49 25.27 -6.82 -6.64
N ILE A 50 25.09 -5.52 -6.92
CA ILE A 50 24.37 -5.08 -8.10
C ILE A 50 25.37 -4.95 -9.26
N THR A 51 25.26 -5.80 -10.28
CA THR A 51 25.92 -5.63 -11.57
C THR A 51 24.92 -5.11 -12.60
N MET A 52 25.43 -4.56 -13.72
CA MET A 52 24.59 -4.11 -14.84
C MET A 52 23.62 -5.19 -15.34
N ASN A 53 24.06 -6.46 -15.37
CA ASN A 53 23.22 -7.57 -15.80
C ASN A 53 22.12 -7.91 -14.77
N ASP A 54 22.38 -7.66 -13.49
CA ASP A 54 21.40 -7.88 -12.42
C ASP A 54 20.24 -6.89 -12.51
N LEU A 55 20.50 -5.65 -12.94
CA LEU A 55 19.46 -4.63 -13.09
C LEU A 55 18.37 -5.06 -14.08
N TYR A 56 18.74 -5.66 -15.21
CA TYR A 56 17.76 -6.20 -16.17
C TYR A 56 17.03 -7.45 -15.62
N THR A 57 17.64 -8.18 -14.69
CA THR A 57 16.98 -9.28 -13.98
C THR A 57 16.00 -8.75 -12.92
N VAL A 58 16.38 -7.68 -12.23
CA VAL A 58 15.53 -7.02 -11.22
C VAL A 58 14.33 -6.32 -11.86
N PHE A 59 14.53 -5.69 -13.03
CA PHE A 59 13.53 -4.94 -13.80
C PHE A 59 13.27 -5.56 -15.19
N PRO A 60 12.63 -6.73 -15.26
CA PRO A 60 12.50 -7.46 -16.52
C PRO A 60 11.40 -6.92 -17.46
N TYR A 61 10.60 -5.95 -17.01
CA TYR A 61 9.43 -5.49 -17.76
C TYR A 61 9.73 -4.41 -18.77
N GLY A 62 10.87 -3.70 -18.62
CA GLY A 62 11.26 -2.60 -19.50
C GLY A 62 10.28 -1.43 -19.41
N ASN A 63 9.71 -1.18 -18.23
CA ASN A 63 8.94 0.04 -18.00
C ASN A 63 9.83 1.27 -18.15
N THR A 64 9.23 2.38 -18.49
CA THR A 64 9.90 3.69 -18.51
C THR A 64 9.55 4.51 -17.29
N VAL A 65 10.36 5.47 -16.93
CA VAL A 65 10.03 6.48 -15.91
C VAL A 65 9.04 7.48 -16.50
N ALA A 66 7.94 7.70 -15.83
CA ALA A 66 6.93 8.70 -16.20
C ALA A 66 6.75 9.73 -15.08
N LEU A 67 6.45 10.96 -15.46
CA LEU A 67 6.15 12.06 -14.55
C LEU A 67 4.66 12.35 -14.57
N VAL A 68 4.03 12.35 -13.40
CA VAL A 68 2.58 12.61 -13.26
C VAL A 68 2.38 13.67 -12.19
N THR A 69 1.67 14.75 -12.52
CA THR A 69 1.31 15.78 -11.54
C THR A 69 -0.08 15.50 -10.98
N ILE A 70 -0.15 15.32 -9.67
CA ILE A 70 -1.36 15.01 -8.91
C ILE A 70 -1.50 15.96 -7.71
N THR A 71 -2.70 16.05 -7.15
CA THR A 71 -2.92 16.76 -5.88
C THR A 71 -2.42 15.94 -4.69
N GLY A 72 -2.20 16.59 -3.55
CA GLY A 72 -1.86 15.88 -2.30
C GLY A 72 -2.96 14.90 -1.86
N GLU A 73 -4.24 15.24 -2.07
CA GLU A 73 -5.36 14.32 -1.82
C GLU A 73 -5.26 13.06 -2.68
N GLN A 74 -4.92 13.21 -3.97
CA GLN A 74 -4.69 12.08 -4.87
C GLN A 74 -3.46 11.27 -4.46
N LEU A 75 -2.40 11.91 -3.94
CA LEU A 75 -1.23 11.20 -3.42
C LEU A 75 -1.57 10.38 -2.16
N LEU A 76 -2.41 10.92 -1.26
CA LEU A 76 -2.96 10.15 -0.13
C LEU A 76 -3.75 8.94 -0.62
N GLU A 77 -4.62 9.12 -1.63
CA GLU A 77 -5.38 8.02 -2.23
C GLU A 77 -4.45 6.94 -2.79
N VAL A 78 -3.42 7.33 -3.56
CA VAL A 78 -2.41 6.39 -4.09
C VAL A 78 -1.78 5.55 -2.99
N LEU A 79 -1.25 6.20 -1.95
CA LEU A 79 -0.53 5.50 -0.89
C LEU A 79 -1.47 4.62 -0.06
N GLU A 80 -2.68 5.08 0.24
CA GLU A 80 -3.65 4.33 1.02
C GLU A 80 -4.21 3.13 0.24
N ALA A 81 -4.56 3.32 -1.05
CA ALA A 81 -4.98 2.23 -1.91
C ALA A 81 -3.88 1.18 -2.11
N SER A 82 -2.61 1.60 -2.20
CA SER A 82 -1.48 0.70 -2.42
C SER A 82 -1.00 -0.02 -1.15
N THR A 83 -1.51 0.37 0.02
CA THR A 83 -1.24 -0.28 1.31
C THR A 83 -2.49 -0.90 1.94
N PHE A 84 -3.58 -1.04 1.20
CA PHE A 84 -4.89 -1.45 1.72
C PHE A 84 -4.88 -2.75 2.52
N CYS A 85 -4.03 -3.70 2.14
CA CYS A 85 -3.93 -5.01 2.78
C CYS A 85 -2.68 -5.17 3.67
N THR A 86 -1.90 -4.10 3.89
CA THR A 86 -0.73 -4.14 4.79
C THR A 86 -1.15 -4.64 6.18
N PRO A 87 -0.42 -5.62 6.77
CA PRO A 87 0.90 -6.12 6.42
C PRO A 87 0.94 -7.27 5.39
N THR A 88 -0.17 -7.60 4.74
CA THR A 88 -0.18 -8.62 3.70
C THR A 88 0.50 -8.10 2.43
N ALA A 89 1.25 -8.99 1.76
CA ALA A 89 2.01 -8.63 0.57
C ALA A 89 1.11 -8.27 -0.62
N ILE A 90 1.41 -7.15 -1.28
CA ILE A 90 0.77 -6.73 -2.53
C ILE A 90 1.81 -6.22 -3.52
N GLY A 91 1.60 -6.47 -4.83
CA GLY A 91 2.46 -5.96 -5.89
C GLY A 91 2.52 -4.43 -5.94
N GLY A 92 1.41 -3.78 -5.62
CA GLY A 92 1.28 -2.32 -5.58
C GLY A 92 1.95 -1.63 -4.38
N PHE A 93 2.50 -2.35 -3.38
CA PHE A 93 3.11 -1.70 -2.20
C PHE A 93 4.18 -0.69 -2.63
N PRO A 94 4.06 0.61 -2.24
CA PRO A 94 4.93 1.66 -2.73
C PRO A 94 6.24 1.74 -1.95
N GLN A 95 7.35 1.72 -2.65
CA GLN A 95 8.64 2.21 -2.18
C GLN A 95 8.73 3.68 -2.58
N ILE A 96 9.28 4.56 -1.74
CA ILE A 96 9.13 6.00 -1.89
C ILE A 96 10.46 6.76 -1.80
N ALA A 97 10.58 7.84 -2.57
CA ALA A 97 11.63 8.85 -2.42
C ALA A 97 11.02 10.26 -2.39
N GLY A 98 11.70 11.17 -1.72
CA GLY A 98 11.26 12.56 -1.60
C GLY A 98 10.14 12.80 -0.60
N ALA A 99 9.58 11.76 0.02
CA ALA A 99 8.53 11.87 1.03
C ALA A 99 8.68 10.81 2.12
N GLU A 100 7.98 11.05 3.24
CA GLU A 100 7.86 10.10 4.34
C GLU A 100 6.38 9.88 4.68
N TYR A 101 5.99 8.64 4.93
CA TYR A 101 4.62 8.33 5.34
C TYR A 101 4.53 7.20 6.37
N THR A 102 3.40 7.19 7.07
CA THR A 102 3.06 6.16 8.05
C THR A 102 1.77 5.47 7.65
N VAL A 103 1.73 4.14 7.77
CA VAL A 103 0.53 3.31 7.62
C VAL A 103 0.11 2.82 9.00
N ASN A 104 -1.07 3.19 9.47
CA ASN A 104 -1.63 2.65 10.71
C ASN A 104 -2.53 1.45 10.42
N THR A 105 -2.04 0.24 10.70
CA THR A 105 -2.76 -1.01 10.43
C THR A 105 -3.89 -1.29 11.43
N ALA A 106 -3.97 -0.57 12.54
CA ALA A 106 -5.12 -0.63 13.46
C ALA A 106 -6.37 0.03 12.86
N VAL A 107 -6.20 0.94 11.89
CA VAL A 107 -7.30 1.51 11.11
C VAL A 107 -7.65 0.57 9.96
N PRO A 108 -8.88 0.03 9.88
CA PRO A 108 -9.29 -0.81 8.77
C PRO A 108 -9.34 0.00 7.46
N TYR A 109 -9.00 -0.66 6.35
CA TYR A 109 -9.23 -0.07 5.03
C TYR A 109 -10.71 -0.18 4.67
N GLU A 110 -11.32 0.94 4.38
CA GLU A 110 -12.70 1.01 3.92
C GLU A 110 -12.73 1.25 2.40
N ASN A 111 -13.42 0.37 1.68
CA ASN A 111 -13.57 0.51 0.23
C ASN A 111 -14.51 1.67 -0.10
N GLY A 112 -14.02 2.59 -0.90
CA GLY A 112 -14.80 3.60 -1.62
C GLY A 112 -15.30 3.11 -2.98
N ALA A 113 -15.17 3.93 -4.01
CA ALA A 113 -15.53 3.58 -5.37
C ALA A 113 -14.56 2.52 -5.94
N GLN A 114 -15.09 1.56 -6.68
CA GLN A 114 -14.24 0.62 -7.42
C GLN A 114 -13.57 1.35 -8.58
N TYR A 115 -12.28 1.11 -8.77
CA TYR A 115 -11.57 1.63 -9.94
C TYR A 115 -12.08 0.98 -11.23
N PRO A 116 -12.21 1.73 -12.32
CA PRO A 116 -12.66 1.20 -13.60
C PRO A 116 -11.80 0.03 -14.07
N ASP A 117 -12.44 -0.99 -14.59
CA ASP A 117 -11.81 -2.22 -15.14
C ASP A 117 -10.79 -2.89 -14.18
N SER A 118 -10.94 -2.67 -12.89
CA SER A 118 -10.03 -3.12 -11.84
C SER A 118 -10.78 -3.93 -10.77
N THR A 119 -10.00 -4.73 -10.01
CA THR A 119 -10.49 -5.41 -8.80
C THR A 119 -10.19 -4.60 -7.53
N TYR A 120 -9.54 -3.46 -7.66
CA TYR A 120 -9.17 -2.58 -6.56
C TYR A 120 -10.18 -1.44 -6.38
N TYR A 121 -10.11 -0.81 -5.22
CA TYR A 121 -11.02 0.26 -4.80
C TYR A 121 -10.22 1.46 -4.31
N ALA A 122 -10.75 2.64 -4.52
CA ALA A 122 -10.29 3.83 -3.81
C ALA A 122 -10.57 3.67 -2.31
N PRO A 123 -9.78 4.29 -1.41
CA PRO A 123 -10.18 4.42 -0.01
C PRO A 123 -11.45 5.27 0.10
N ALA A 124 -12.36 4.91 1.01
CA ALA A 124 -13.58 5.70 1.25
C ALA A 124 -13.24 7.10 1.79
N ASN A 125 -12.19 7.18 2.60
CA ASN A 125 -11.71 8.41 3.24
C ASN A 125 -10.18 8.46 3.17
N PRO A 126 -9.57 8.96 2.07
CA PRO A 126 -8.11 9.06 1.94
C PRO A 126 -7.48 9.82 3.10
N GLY A 127 -6.40 9.28 3.67
CA GLY A 127 -5.73 9.83 4.84
C GLY A 127 -6.28 9.32 6.18
N SER A 128 -7.24 8.41 6.20
CA SER A 128 -7.71 7.78 7.43
C SER A 128 -6.68 6.81 8.01
N ARG A 129 -6.01 6.07 7.17
CA ARG A 129 -5.03 5.03 7.50
C ARG A 129 -3.60 5.43 7.21
N VAL A 130 -3.40 6.27 6.18
CA VAL A 130 -2.08 6.76 5.76
C VAL A 130 -1.92 8.23 6.14
N THR A 131 -0.78 8.55 6.73
CA THR A 131 -0.37 9.93 7.02
C THR A 131 0.93 10.22 6.30
N ILE A 132 0.94 11.21 5.40
CA ILE A 132 2.18 11.73 4.81
C ILE A 132 2.73 12.79 5.75
N THR A 133 3.95 12.57 6.25
CA THR A 133 4.58 13.46 7.23
C THR A 133 5.21 14.65 6.55
N SER A 134 5.98 14.40 5.48
CA SER A 134 6.71 15.44 4.77
C SER A 134 6.90 15.11 3.30
N ILE A 135 7.05 16.13 2.47
CA ILE A 135 7.50 16.04 1.09
C ILE A 135 8.63 17.06 0.88
N GLY A 136 9.80 16.58 0.42
CA GLY A 136 10.98 17.42 0.25
C GLY A 136 11.43 18.10 1.56
N GLY A 137 11.20 17.46 2.71
CA GLY A 137 11.50 18.00 4.04
C GLY A 137 10.54 19.10 4.51
N LYS A 138 9.45 19.36 3.77
CA LYS A 138 8.39 20.33 4.16
C LYS A 138 7.15 19.57 4.63
N PRO A 139 6.34 20.16 5.54
CA PRO A 139 5.06 19.59 5.92
C PRO A 139 4.19 19.34 4.69
N PHE A 140 3.49 18.19 4.69
CA PHE A 140 2.58 17.83 3.63
C PHE A 140 1.38 18.77 3.54
N ASP A 141 1.00 19.17 2.33
CA ASP A 141 -0.22 19.94 2.05
C ASP A 141 -1.13 19.14 1.08
N PRO A 142 -2.31 18.67 1.53
CA PRO A 142 -3.21 17.89 0.69
C PRO A 142 -3.75 18.66 -0.52
N LYS A 143 -3.70 19.99 -0.50
CA LYS A 143 -4.20 20.85 -1.58
C LYS A 143 -3.13 21.28 -2.58
N ALA A 144 -1.86 21.05 -2.28
CA ALA A 144 -0.78 21.35 -3.21
C ALA A 144 -0.74 20.32 -4.34
N ASN A 145 -0.12 20.70 -5.46
CA ASN A 145 0.20 19.78 -6.53
C ASN A 145 1.63 19.28 -6.35
N TYR A 146 1.82 17.99 -6.60
CA TYR A 146 3.11 17.30 -6.56
C TYR A 146 3.34 16.56 -7.86
N THR A 147 4.52 16.70 -8.44
CA THR A 147 4.92 15.86 -9.57
C THR A 147 5.62 14.62 -9.05
N VAL A 148 5.06 13.47 -9.39
CA VAL A 148 5.51 12.15 -8.96
C VAL A 148 6.19 11.43 -10.12
N ALA A 149 7.42 10.96 -9.91
CA ALA A 149 8.08 10.04 -10.83
C ALA A 149 7.67 8.60 -10.50
N VAL A 150 7.17 7.88 -11.49
CA VAL A 150 6.69 6.49 -11.35
C VAL A 150 7.11 5.69 -12.57
N ASN A 151 6.98 4.36 -12.56
CA ASN A 151 7.12 3.63 -13.80
C ASN A 151 5.85 3.72 -14.68
N SER A 152 5.99 3.47 -15.98
CA SER A 152 4.90 3.57 -16.95
C SER A 152 3.70 2.69 -16.60
N PHE A 153 3.90 1.50 -16.04
CA PHE A 153 2.83 0.64 -15.56
C PHE A 153 2.00 1.30 -14.46
N GLN A 154 2.64 1.99 -13.51
CA GLN A 154 1.94 2.75 -12.46
C GLN A 154 1.23 3.97 -13.04
N ALA A 155 1.88 4.71 -13.95
CA ALA A 155 1.30 5.88 -14.60
C ALA A 155 0.04 5.56 -15.39
N GLU A 156 -0.03 4.37 -16.00
CA GLU A 156 -1.19 3.83 -16.71
C GLU A 156 -2.27 3.25 -15.78
N GLY A 157 -2.10 3.36 -14.47
CA GLY A 157 -3.08 2.92 -13.47
C GLY A 157 -3.00 1.45 -13.10
N GLY A 158 -1.86 0.79 -13.37
CA GLY A 158 -1.63 -0.60 -12.99
C GLY A 158 -1.72 -0.84 -11.49
N ASP A 159 -2.09 -2.03 -11.08
CA ASP A 159 -2.37 -2.39 -9.68
C ASP A 159 -3.38 -1.41 -9.03
N THR A 160 -3.01 -0.72 -7.98
CA THR A 160 -3.83 0.21 -7.20
C THR A 160 -3.62 1.69 -7.58
N TYR A 161 -2.88 1.96 -8.66
CA TYR A 161 -2.44 3.30 -9.05
C TYR A 161 -3.38 4.04 -10.00
N TYR A 162 -4.62 3.59 -10.14
CA TYR A 162 -5.60 4.17 -11.07
C TYR A 162 -5.70 5.70 -10.99
N VAL A 163 -5.61 6.27 -9.80
CA VAL A 163 -5.73 7.74 -9.62
C VAL A 163 -4.65 8.53 -10.35
N LEU A 164 -3.49 7.92 -10.65
CA LEU A 164 -2.44 8.56 -11.44
C LEU A 164 -2.89 8.89 -12.87
N THR A 165 -3.83 8.10 -13.44
CA THR A 165 -4.41 8.37 -14.78
C THR A 165 -5.24 9.66 -14.82
N GLN A 166 -5.56 10.22 -13.65
CA GLN A 166 -6.33 11.45 -13.49
C GLN A 166 -5.44 12.67 -13.21
N GLY A 167 -4.13 12.51 -13.28
CA GLY A 167 -3.17 13.59 -13.10
C GLY A 167 -3.38 14.73 -14.11
N SER A 168 -3.08 15.96 -13.68
CA SER A 168 -3.21 17.14 -14.51
C SER A 168 -2.12 17.25 -15.58
N TYR A 169 -1.03 16.51 -15.43
CA TYR A 169 0.09 16.41 -16.38
C TYR A 169 0.62 14.98 -16.36
N MET A 170 0.95 14.45 -17.52
CA MET A 170 1.63 13.17 -17.66
C MET A 170 2.66 13.25 -18.77
N GLN A 171 3.88 12.81 -18.49
CA GLN A 171 5.00 12.77 -19.43
C GLN A 171 5.77 11.48 -19.25
N ASP A 172 5.78 10.62 -20.26
CA ASP A 172 6.72 9.51 -20.33
C ASP A 172 8.09 10.06 -20.76
N THR A 173 9.13 9.79 -19.97
CA THR A 173 10.48 10.27 -20.25
C THR A 173 11.19 9.43 -21.30
N GLY A 174 10.72 8.21 -21.57
CA GLY A 174 11.39 7.21 -22.40
C GLY A 174 12.62 6.56 -21.76
N ILE A 175 12.99 6.95 -20.54
CA ILE A 175 14.11 6.37 -19.78
C ILE A 175 13.64 5.06 -19.17
N VAL A 176 14.24 3.94 -19.58
CA VAL A 176 13.92 2.61 -19.03
C VAL A 176 14.35 2.53 -17.57
N ASP A 177 13.55 1.85 -16.74
CA ASP A 177 13.78 1.73 -15.30
C ASP A 177 15.20 1.24 -14.96
N ALA A 178 15.74 0.24 -15.65
CA ALA A 178 17.12 -0.19 -15.47
C ALA A 178 18.15 0.90 -15.82
N GLU A 179 17.90 1.70 -16.87
CA GLU A 179 18.76 2.82 -17.27
C GLU A 179 18.71 3.97 -16.24
N ALA A 180 17.56 4.22 -15.64
CA ALA A 180 17.43 5.20 -14.56
C ALA A 180 18.32 4.83 -13.36
N LEU A 181 18.34 3.54 -12.98
CA LEU A 181 19.21 3.07 -11.90
C LEU A 181 20.70 3.17 -12.27
N ILE A 182 21.08 2.83 -13.50
CA ILE A 182 22.45 2.97 -14.00
C ILE A 182 22.90 4.43 -13.92
N SER A 183 22.11 5.35 -14.46
CA SER A 183 22.41 6.77 -14.44
C SER A 183 22.53 7.31 -13.03
N TYR A 184 21.73 6.80 -12.10
CA TYR A 184 21.80 7.18 -10.70
C TYR A 184 23.11 6.68 -10.06
N VAL A 185 23.52 5.41 -10.29
CA VAL A 185 24.83 4.89 -9.84
C VAL A 185 25.97 5.73 -10.38
N ASP A 186 25.94 6.08 -11.66
CA ASP A 186 26.96 6.94 -12.28
C ASP A 186 27.04 8.31 -11.60
N SER A 187 25.90 8.88 -11.22
CA SER A 187 25.84 10.16 -10.49
C SER A 187 26.46 10.09 -9.10
N LEU A 188 26.45 8.90 -8.49
CA LEU A 188 27.09 8.61 -7.20
C LEU A 188 28.59 8.29 -7.33
N GLY A 189 29.14 8.37 -8.53
CA GLY A 189 30.57 8.05 -8.80
C GLY A 189 30.82 6.58 -9.09
N GLY A 190 29.80 5.83 -9.50
CA GLY A 190 29.88 4.41 -9.87
C GLY A 190 29.88 3.44 -8.70
N VAL A 191 29.55 3.89 -7.50
CA VAL A 191 29.51 3.07 -6.29
C VAL A 191 28.25 3.37 -5.51
N ILE A 192 27.54 2.33 -5.10
CA ILE A 192 26.45 2.44 -4.13
C ILE A 192 27.08 2.36 -2.74
N ASP A 193 27.03 3.45 -1.99
CA ASP A 193 27.65 3.57 -0.68
C ASP A 193 26.81 2.91 0.45
N GLU A 194 27.28 3.04 1.67
CA GLU A 194 26.64 2.48 2.86
C GLU A 194 25.22 3.07 3.13
N THR A 195 24.82 4.13 2.43
CA THR A 195 23.51 4.76 2.57
C THR A 195 22.38 3.74 2.32
N TYR A 196 22.60 2.80 1.40
CA TYR A 196 21.62 1.76 1.08
C TYR A 196 21.92 0.40 1.73
N ALA A 197 22.77 0.36 2.75
CA ALA A 197 22.98 -0.88 3.54
C ALA A 197 21.70 -1.33 4.25
N GLU A 198 20.91 -0.36 4.74
CA GLU A 198 19.64 -0.56 5.44
C GLU A 198 18.54 0.34 4.85
N PRO A 199 17.24 0.03 5.08
CA PRO A 199 16.14 0.91 4.72
C PRO A 199 16.26 2.30 5.38
N GLN A 200 15.83 3.34 4.67
CA GLN A 200 16.01 4.74 5.08
C GLN A 200 15.00 5.23 6.14
N GLY A 201 13.99 4.42 6.48
CA GLY A 201 12.96 4.76 7.47
C GLY A 201 11.90 5.75 6.94
N ARG A 202 11.70 5.78 5.64
CA ARG A 202 10.71 6.65 4.95
C ARG A 202 9.28 6.13 5.11
N ILE A 203 9.14 4.82 5.36
CA ILE A 203 7.85 4.13 5.45
C ILE A 203 7.73 3.52 6.84
N LYS A 204 6.79 4.02 7.63
CA LYS A 204 6.51 3.50 8.96
C LYS A 204 5.22 2.70 8.94
N ILE A 205 5.25 1.48 9.46
CA ILE A 205 4.06 0.66 9.64
C ILE A 205 3.84 0.51 11.14
N VAL A 206 2.72 1.04 11.62
CA VAL A 206 2.34 1.02 13.02
C VAL A 206 1.00 0.31 13.22
N SER A 207 0.70 -0.08 14.44
CA SER A 207 -0.61 -0.63 14.83
C SER A 207 -1.03 0.05 16.14
N GLU A 208 -1.29 1.34 16.05
CA GLU A 208 -1.64 2.17 17.19
C GLU A 208 -3.15 2.40 17.24
N PRO A 209 -3.80 2.24 18.41
CA PRO A 209 -5.21 2.59 18.57
C PRO A 209 -5.44 4.06 18.19
N VAL A 210 -6.48 4.33 17.43
CA VAL A 210 -6.89 5.72 17.18
C VAL A 210 -7.53 6.24 18.47
N GLU A 211 -6.88 7.17 19.14
CA GLU A 211 -7.51 7.91 20.24
C GLU A 211 -8.67 8.72 19.66
N ASN A 212 -9.89 8.33 20.02
CA ASN A 212 -11.07 9.09 19.62
C ASN A 212 -11.11 10.39 20.44
N PRO A 213 -11.01 11.58 19.85
CA PRO A 213 -10.98 12.83 20.61
C PRO A 213 -12.30 13.17 21.33
N GLU A 214 -13.33 12.32 21.26
CA GLU A 214 -14.64 12.56 21.85
C GLU A 214 -14.86 11.93 23.24
N THR A 215 -13.82 11.39 23.91
CA THR A 215 -14.01 10.83 25.27
C THR A 215 -13.17 11.55 26.33
N THR A 216 -13.25 12.88 26.39
CA THR A 216 -12.92 13.62 27.60
C THR A 216 -14.22 14.04 28.31
N VAL A 217 -14.90 13.09 28.92
CA VAL A 217 -15.82 13.40 30.01
C VAL A 217 -14.96 13.53 31.27
N PRO A 218 -15.03 14.63 32.00
CA PRO A 218 -14.28 14.77 33.25
C PRO A 218 -14.79 13.72 34.25
N GLU A 219 -13.88 12.95 34.78
CA GLU A 219 -14.12 11.98 35.83
C GLU A 219 -14.54 12.73 37.10
N GLU A 220 -15.85 12.74 37.39
CA GLU A 220 -16.38 13.24 38.64
C GLU A 220 -16.20 12.16 39.71
N THR A 221 -15.33 12.44 40.65
CA THR A 221 -14.99 11.63 41.81
C THR A 221 -16.22 11.49 42.71
N THR A 222 -16.79 10.31 42.80
CA THR A 222 -17.65 9.95 43.95
C THR A 222 -17.19 8.65 44.60
N GLU A 223 -16.97 8.74 45.90
CA GLU A 223 -16.52 7.76 46.87
C GLU A 223 -17.56 6.62 47.04
N PRO A 224 -17.16 5.45 47.57
CA PRO A 224 -17.93 4.19 47.42
C PRO A 224 -18.98 3.97 48.52
N GLU A 225 -20.17 3.56 48.15
CA GLU A 225 -21.10 2.90 49.06
C GLU A 225 -21.26 1.40 48.74
N LYS A 226 -21.36 0.64 49.86
CA LYS A 226 -21.26 -0.80 49.97
C LYS A 226 -22.63 -1.50 49.75
N PRO A 227 -22.69 -2.82 49.69
CA PRO A 227 -23.50 -3.63 48.79
C PRO A 227 -24.88 -4.09 49.36
N VAL A 228 -25.78 -4.34 48.44
CA VAL A 228 -26.99 -5.18 48.73
C VAL A 228 -27.17 -6.18 47.59
N GLU A 229 -27.09 -7.45 47.89
CA GLU A 229 -27.56 -8.61 47.16
C GLU A 229 -28.91 -9.07 47.76
N PRO A 230 -29.72 -9.98 47.23
CA PRO A 230 -29.89 -10.48 45.86
C PRO A 230 -31.37 -10.47 45.39
N GLU A 231 -31.67 -10.72 44.13
CA GLU A 231 -32.69 -11.69 43.67
C GLU A 231 -32.81 -11.78 42.13
N VAL A 232 -32.44 -12.91 41.65
CA VAL A 232 -33.02 -13.90 40.73
C VAL A 232 -34.04 -13.41 39.66
N GLU A 233 -33.70 -13.50 38.38
CA GLU A 233 -34.14 -14.47 37.36
C GLU A 233 -33.77 -14.07 35.94
N ALA A 234 -33.20 -15.06 35.22
CA ALA A 234 -32.86 -15.01 33.81
C ALA A 234 -34.14 -15.05 32.93
N PRO A 235 -34.04 -14.68 31.66
CA PRO A 235 -33.73 -15.76 30.73
C PRO A 235 -32.64 -15.43 29.70
N LYS A 236 -31.92 -16.48 29.37
CA LYS A 236 -30.99 -16.66 28.31
C LYS A 236 -31.51 -16.09 26.99
N THR A 237 -30.75 -15.18 26.40
CA THR A 237 -30.76 -15.01 24.94
C THR A 237 -29.58 -15.81 24.41
N GLU A 238 -29.91 -16.82 23.64
CA GLU A 238 -29.06 -17.70 22.89
C GLU A 238 -28.10 -16.87 22.04
N ALA A 239 -26.81 -17.10 22.21
CA ALA A 239 -25.81 -16.61 21.24
C ALA A 239 -26.14 -17.27 19.91
N GLU A 240 -26.50 -16.48 18.90
CA GLU A 240 -26.58 -16.94 17.52
C GLU A 240 -25.23 -17.51 17.12
N VAL A 241 -25.20 -18.81 16.91
CA VAL A 241 -24.07 -19.50 16.27
C VAL A 241 -24.01 -18.94 14.86
N PRO A 242 -22.87 -18.34 14.41
CA PRO A 242 -22.77 -17.83 13.05
C PRO A 242 -23.06 -18.95 12.07
N ALA A 243 -23.93 -18.69 11.10
CA ALA A 243 -24.32 -19.67 10.10
C ALA A 243 -23.08 -20.07 9.29
N THR A 244 -22.66 -21.31 9.46
CA THR A 244 -21.48 -21.87 8.80
C THR A 244 -21.89 -22.43 7.43
N LYS A 245 -21.26 -21.97 6.35
CA LYS A 245 -21.49 -22.43 4.98
C LYS A 245 -20.23 -23.10 4.43
N LEU A 246 -20.41 -24.22 3.71
CA LEU A 246 -19.34 -24.83 2.93
C LEU A 246 -19.34 -24.23 1.50
N TYR A 247 -18.18 -23.86 1.02
CA TYR A 247 -17.96 -23.36 -0.33
C TYR A 247 -16.93 -24.21 -1.06
N THR A 248 -17.27 -24.71 -2.25
CA THR A 248 -16.32 -25.44 -3.10
C THR A 248 -15.66 -24.49 -4.08
N VAL A 249 -14.33 -24.41 -4.03
CA VAL A 249 -13.52 -23.55 -4.90
C VAL A 249 -13.67 -23.96 -6.36
N VAL A 250 -13.95 -23.00 -7.22
CA VAL A 250 -14.05 -23.18 -8.68
C VAL A 250 -12.90 -22.49 -9.41
N ALA A 251 -12.74 -22.80 -10.71
CA ALA A 251 -11.68 -22.19 -11.52
C ALA A 251 -11.81 -20.66 -11.56
N GLY A 252 -10.70 -19.96 -11.28
CA GLY A 252 -10.66 -18.51 -11.25
C GLY A 252 -11.00 -17.87 -9.89
N ASP A 253 -11.31 -18.68 -8.87
CA ASP A 253 -11.52 -18.20 -7.50
C ASP A 253 -10.21 -17.78 -6.83
N SER A 254 -10.38 -16.82 -5.92
CA SER A 254 -9.41 -16.48 -4.87
C SER A 254 -10.18 -16.31 -3.56
N LEU A 255 -9.49 -16.37 -2.42
CA LEU A 255 -10.15 -16.13 -1.12
C LEU A 255 -10.86 -14.76 -1.09
N TRP A 256 -10.29 -13.76 -1.76
CA TRP A 256 -10.91 -12.45 -1.91
C TRP A 256 -12.25 -12.51 -2.67
N LYS A 257 -12.26 -13.16 -3.85
CA LYS A 257 -13.49 -13.31 -4.66
C LYS A 257 -14.57 -14.09 -3.93
N ILE A 258 -14.16 -15.15 -3.20
CA ILE A 258 -15.06 -15.94 -2.38
C ILE A 258 -15.63 -15.09 -1.25
N ALA A 259 -14.80 -14.32 -0.54
CA ALA A 259 -15.25 -13.40 0.52
C ALA A 259 -16.18 -12.32 -0.03
N GLN A 260 -15.87 -11.74 -1.20
CA GLN A 260 -16.74 -10.77 -1.85
C GLN A 260 -18.12 -11.36 -2.16
N LYS A 261 -18.15 -12.59 -2.69
CA LYS A 261 -19.38 -13.29 -3.08
C LYS A 261 -20.20 -13.77 -1.87
N GLU A 262 -19.56 -14.33 -0.86
CA GLU A 262 -20.24 -15.05 0.22
C GLU A 262 -20.43 -14.19 1.49
N LEU A 263 -19.54 -13.20 1.73
CA LEU A 263 -19.57 -12.32 2.89
C LEU A 263 -19.87 -10.86 2.52
N GLY A 264 -20.12 -10.58 1.22
CA GLY A 264 -20.41 -9.24 0.71
C GLY A 264 -19.20 -8.27 0.72
N ASN A 265 -18.03 -8.73 1.17
CA ASN A 265 -16.84 -7.91 1.27
C ASN A 265 -15.57 -8.76 1.07
N GLY A 266 -14.81 -8.46 0.00
CA GLY A 266 -13.58 -9.18 -0.33
C GLY A 266 -12.50 -9.09 0.75
N SER A 267 -12.43 -7.98 1.50
CA SER A 267 -11.45 -7.83 2.58
C SER A 267 -11.65 -8.84 3.74
N LYS A 268 -12.84 -9.45 3.84
CA LYS A 268 -13.12 -10.54 4.79
C LYS A 268 -12.47 -11.88 4.38
N TRP A 269 -11.68 -11.92 3.31
CA TRP A 269 -10.94 -13.12 2.93
C TRP A 269 -10.05 -13.68 4.04
N THR A 270 -9.56 -12.81 4.93
CA THR A 270 -8.79 -13.20 6.11
C THR A 270 -9.59 -14.06 7.06
N GLN A 271 -10.91 -13.81 7.24
CA GLN A 271 -11.79 -14.64 8.06
C GLN A 271 -11.94 -16.04 7.47
N ILE A 272 -12.06 -16.12 6.14
CA ILE A 272 -12.09 -17.42 5.44
C ILE A 272 -10.76 -18.14 5.63
N TYR A 273 -9.63 -17.43 5.46
CA TYR A 273 -8.30 -18.01 5.66
C TYR A 273 -8.10 -18.52 7.10
N GLU A 274 -8.38 -17.71 8.11
CA GLU A 274 -8.22 -18.10 9.52
C GLU A 274 -9.09 -19.32 9.88
N THR A 275 -10.34 -19.35 9.39
CA THR A 275 -11.25 -20.49 9.58
C THR A 275 -10.70 -21.77 8.96
N ASN A 276 -9.98 -21.65 7.83
CA ASN A 276 -9.48 -22.78 7.04
C ASN A 276 -7.96 -22.99 7.13
N LYS A 277 -7.29 -22.36 8.08
CA LYS A 277 -5.82 -22.34 8.25
C LYS A 277 -5.18 -23.73 8.36
N LYS A 278 -5.95 -24.72 8.82
CA LYS A 278 -5.49 -26.11 8.91
C LYS A 278 -5.32 -26.79 7.55
N GLN A 279 -6.03 -26.32 6.53
CA GLN A 279 -6.01 -26.88 5.17
C GLN A 279 -5.44 -25.91 4.12
N ILE A 280 -5.32 -24.62 4.45
CA ILE A 280 -4.70 -23.60 3.59
C ILE A 280 -3.39 -23.17 4.23
N SER A 281 -2.27 -23.66 3.75
CA SER A 281 -0.94 -23.27 4.22
C SER A 281 -0.47 -21.92 3.64
N ASN A 282 -1.02 -21.51 2.50
CA ASN A 282 -0.71 -20.25 1.83
C ASN A 282 -2.01 -19.65 1.29
N PRO A 283 -2.44 -18.43 1.75
CA PRO A 283 -3.70 -17.82 1.36
C PRO A 283 -3.80 -17.49 -0.14
N ASN A 284 -2.67 -17.37 -0.83
CA ASN A 284 -2.62 -17.15 -2.28
C ASN A 284 -2.70 -18.45 -3.08
N ARG A 285 -2.96 -19.58 -2.42
CA ARG A 285 -2.90 -20.91 -3.06
C ARG A 285 -4.07 -21.78 -2.59
N ILE A 286 -5.19 -21.68 -3.29
CA ILE A 286 -6.36 -22.54 -3.15
C ILE A 286 -6.54 -23.35 -4.44
N TYR A 287 -7.17 -24.50 -4.35
CA TYR A 287 -7.28 -25.43 -5.46
C TYR A 287 -8.74 -25.70 -5.84
N VAL A 288 -9.01 -25.82 -7.13
CA VAL A 288 -10.34 -26.19 -7.64
C VAL A 288 -10.79 -27.49 -6.99
N GLY A 289 -12.03 -27.50 -6.46
CA GLY A 289 -12.58 -28.63 -5.70
C GLY A 289 -12.26 -28.62 -4.21
N GLN A 290 -11.44 -27.69 -3.71
CA GLN A 290 -11.19 -27.54 -2.28
C GLN A 290 -12.43 -27.00 -1.57
N GLU A 291 -12.84 -27.61 -0.46
CA GLU A 291 -13.97 -27.16 0.35
C GLU A 291 -13.51 -26.19 1.45
N LEU A 292 -14.10 -25.02 1.50
CA LEU A 292 -13.81 -23.99 2.48
C LEU A 292 -15.02 -23.73 3.39
N VAL A 293 -14.73 -23.62 4.68
CA VAL A 293 -15.73 -23.22 5.69
C VAL A 293 -15.81 -21.70 5.74
N ILE A 294 -17.02 -21.16 5.57
CA ILE A 294 -17.30 -19.73 5.60
C ILE A 294 -18.27 -19.46 6.75
N ASN A 295 -17.85 -18.65 7.72
CA ASN A 295 -18.70 -18.16 8.81
C ASN A 295 -19.33 -16.83 8.34
N GLN A 296 -20.67 -16.80 8.29
CA GLN A 296 -21.44 -15.63 7.86
C GLN A 296 -21.81 -14.74 9.07
#